data_6cf273b2206a6273a7194f7f88492a97
#
_entry.id   6cf273b2206a6273a7194f7f88492a97
#
_cell.length_a   1.000
_cell.length_b   1.000
_cell.length_c   1.000
_cell.angle_alpha   90.00
_cell.angle_beta   90.00
_cell.angle_gamma   90.00
#
_symmetry.space_group_name_H-M   'P 1'
#
loop_
_entity.id
_entity.type
_entity.pdbx_description
1 polymer ?
#
loop_
_entity_poly.entity_id
_entity_poly.type
_entity_poly.pdbx_seq_one_letter_code
_entity_poly.pdbx_strand_id
1 'polypeptide(L)'
;MKKIIYAAMFFLAITMMCGNAEKAEAKSYKAGKFKYQYKNTKKGVWITKITPLSSKGISKLNIPAKIKGKKVVKLGNTKDKDTTDYTTLNLFGVRIGYYEEGGIYTPSNPKVHKRVAKIKKIRIPDSVVSITPSCFFDVQEGKEINIPKGVKKEVVNQFTRVKWKKVKISSKNKTYKVKNGCLLSKNGKVMYGLVYKKKRVVVPKTVTAIETDGTRDTAHSETVHGLAFLGCETLVLPKSVKNVCIFSYSMMKVEVDSGSQYFASKDGSLYDKKDGRLVWLYQTDGIFNIPDGVREIPYHFGTYGWAKKINIPASVKKVANIAQYCGVKDPVIVCNGKEPPTLSKEQNNSEVSLRDDIINITVYVPKGCKDAYEKTWVIDKSNVSSKRINFTFIEQ
;
A
#
# COMPACT_ATOMS: atom_id res chain seq x y z
N MET A 1 -31.48 -14.20 54.96
CA MET A 1 -30.79 -15.35 54.32
C MET A 1 -31.32 -15.71 52.93
N LYS A 2 -32.63 -15.72 52.66
CA LYS A 2 -33.15 -16.06 51.28
C LYS A 2 -32.76 -15.12 50.14
N LYS A 3 -32.52 -13.81 50.37
CA LYS A 3 -32.11 -12.86 49.32
C LYS A 3 -30.65 -12.99 48.88
N ILE A 4 -29.76 -13.52 49.71
CA ILE A 4 -28.35 -13.74 49.40
C ILE A 4 -28.16 -14.96 48.51
N ILE A 5 -29.01 -15.99 48.66
CA ILE A 5 -28.96 -17.21 47.87
C ILE A 5 -29.37 -16.96 46.41
N TYR A 6 -30.35 -16.07 46.16
CA TYR A 6 -30.74 -15.73 44.79
C TYR A 6 -29.68 -14.90 44.06
N ALA A 7 -28.97 -14.02 44.76
CA ALA A 7 -27.85 -13.27 44.16
C ALA A 7 -26.67 -14.18 43.80
N ALA A 8 -26.36 -15.17 44.64
CA ALA A 8 -25.29 -16.14 44.34
C ALA A 8 -25.65 -17.07 43.18
N MET A 9 -26.91 -17.53 43.08
CA MET A 9 -27.36 -18.33 41.93
C MET A 9 -27.41 -17.53 40.62
N PHE A 10 -27.77 -16.23 40.68
CA PHE A 10 -27.76 -15.37 39.48
C PHE A 10 -26.34 -15.07 38.99
N PHE A 11 -25.37 -14.89 39.90
CA PHE A 11 -23.96 -14.75 39.56
C PHE A 11 -23.35 -16.06 39.01
N LEU A 12 -23.76 -17.22 39.54
CA LEU A 12 -23.30 -18.53 39.03
C LEU A 12 -23.88 -18.83 37.65
N ALA A 13 -25.11 -18.41 37.36
CA ALA A 13 -25.73 -18.56 36.04
C ALA A 13 -25.11 -17.63 34.99
N ILE A 14 -24.70 -16.39 35.36
CA ILE A 14 -24.02 -15.47 34.45
C ILE A 14 -22.58 -15.94 34.18
N THR A 15 -21.88 -16.52 35.17
CA THR A 15 -20.55 -17.09 34.94
C THR A 15 -20.59 -18.37 34.11
N MET A 16 -21.66 -19.15 34.16
CA MET A 16 -21.85 -20.32 33.27
C MET A 16 -22.30 -19.93 31.85
N MET A 17 -22.92 -18.77 31.62
CA MET A 17 -23.25 -18.27 30.28
C MET A 17 -22.09 -17.51 29.61
N CYS A 18 -21.11 -17.01 30.34
CA CYS A 18 -19.90 -16.40 29.81
C CYS A 18 -18.73 -17.39 29.60
N GLY A 19 -18.89 -18.64 29.95
CA GLY A 19 -17.86 -19.65 29.85
C GLY A 19 -18.17 -20.69 28.79
N ASN A 20 -17.93 -20.40 27.54
CA ASN A 20 -17.52 -21.37 26.51
C ASN A 20 -17.63 -20.73 25.13
N ALA A 21 -16.96 -19.59 24.91
CA ALA A 21 -16.39 -19.38 23.61
C ALA A 21 -15.26 -20.41 23.47
N GLU A 22 -15.61 -21.65 23.10
CA GLU A 22 -14.65 -22.65 22.66
C GLU A 22 -13.67 -21.96 21.75
N LYS A 23 -12.42 -21.81 22.17
CA LYS A 23 -11.30 -21.58 21.24
C LYS A 23 -11.34 -22.75 20.29
N ALA A 24 -12.06 -22.63 19.19
CA ALA A 24 -12.19 -23.68 18.20
C ALA A 24 -10.78 -24.07 17.78
N GLU A 25 -10.30 -25.20 18.28
CA GLU A 25 -8.96 -25.70 18.03
C GLU A 25 -8.77 -25.79 16.50
N ALA A 26 -7.72 -25.17 16.00
CA ALA A 26 -7.49 -25.14 14.56
C ALA A 26 -7.23 -26.55 14.07
N LYS A 27 -8.19 -27.14 13.37
CA LYS A 27 -8.09 -28.47 12.78
C LYS A 27 -6.91 -28.54 11.82
N SER A 28 -6.22 -29.66 11.76
CA SER A 28 -5.09 -29.85 10.87
C SER A 28 -5.32 -30.95 9.83
N TYR A 29 -4.73 -30.77 8.65
CA TYR A 29 -4.74 -31.71 7.53
C TYR A 29 -3.37 -31.72 6.87
N LYS A 30 -2.84 -32.92 6.57
CA LYS A 30 -1.58 -33.08 5.87
C LYS A 30 -1.87 -33.54 4.44
N ALA A 31 -1.24 -32.89 3.46
CA ALA A 31 -1.25 -33.33 2.06
C ALA A 31 0.10 -33.04 1.43
N GLY A 32 0.77 -34.09 0.93
CA GLY A 32 2.11 -34.02 0.41
C GLY A 32 3.10 -33.46 1.45
N LYS A 33 3.85 -32.43 1.06
CA LYS A 33 4.89 -31.80 1.88
C LYS A 33 4.40 -30.63 2.73
N PHE A 34 3.09 -30.49 2.92
CA PHE A 34 2.48 -29.37 3.63
C PHE A 34 1.47 -29.83 4.69
N LYS A 35 1.46 -29.10 5.82
CA LYS A 35 0.42 -29.19 6.85
C LYS A 35 -0.45 -27.94 6.73
N TYR A 36 -1.76 -28.15 6.67
CA TYR A 36 -2.78 -27.11 6.56
C TYR A 36 -3.52 -27.02 7.90
N GLN A 37 -3.52 -25.84 8.52
CA GLN A 37 -4.46 -25.52 9.60
C GLN A 37 -5.70 -24.88 8.98
N TYR A 38 -6.88 -25.27 9.46
CA TYR A 38 -8.12 -24.81 8.86
C TYR A 38 -9.27 -24.73 9.86
N LYS A 39 -10.27 -23.94 9.51
CA LYS A 39 -11.57 -23.84 10.19
C LYS A 39 -12.67 -24.24 9.22
N ASN A 40 -13.73 -24.88 9.74
CA ASN A 40 -14.96 -25.06 8.97
C ASN A 40 -15.76 -23.77 8.99
N THR A 41 -16.40 -23.43 7.88
CA THR A 41 -17.35 -22.33 7.74
C THR A 41 -18.66 -22.87 7.14
N LYS A 42 -19.72 -22.08 7.17
CA LYS A 42 -21.01 -22.45 6.52
C LYS A 42 -20.83 -22.72 5.01
N LYS A 43 -19.88 -22.05 4.35
CA LYS A 43 -19.63 -22.16 2.90
C LYS A 43 -18.58 -23.19 2.50
N GLY A 44 -17.81 -23.74 3.46
CA GLY A 44 -16.72 -24.68 3.21
C GLY A 44 -15.57 -24.54 4.21
N VAL A 45 -14.34 -24.75 3.74
CA VAL A 45 -13.13 -24.71 4.56
C VAL A 45 -12.39 -23.39 4.35
N TRP A 46 -11.96 -22.78 5.43
CA TRP A 46 -11.02 -21.68 5.46
C TRP A 46 -9.64 -22.20 5.91
N ILE A 47 -8.65 -22.23 5.03
CA ILE A 47 -7.25 -22.51 5.38
C ILE A 47 -6.66 -21.27 6.01
N THR A 48 -6.24 -21.38 7.27
CA THR A 48 -5.72 -20.27 8.10
C THR A 48 -4.20 -20.24 8.17
N LYS A 49 -3.53 -21.40 7.97
CA LYS A 49 -2.07 -21.50 7.93
C LYS A 49 -1.61 -22.68 7.09
N ILE A 50 -0.51 -22.51 6.37
CA ILE A 50 0.20 -23.58 5.63
C ILE A 50 1.62 -23.66 6.15
N THR A 51 2.03 -24.84 6.63
CA THR A 51 3.39 -25.08 7.12
C THR A 51 4.10 -26.07 6.20
N PRO A 52 5.23 -25.69 5.57
CA PRO A 52 6.08 -26.64 4.87
C PRO A 52 6.70 -27.64 5.86
N LEU A 53 6.52 -28.94 5.61
CA LEU A 53 7.03 -30.01 6.48
C LEU A 53 8.48 -30.38 6.17
N SER A 54 8.97 -30.01 4.97
CA SER A 54 10.33 -30.31 4.51
C SER A 54 10.94 -29.07 3.84
N SER A 55 12.26 -29.02 3.78
CA SER A 55 13.01 -28.04 2.97
C SER A 55 13.35 -28.55 1.56
N LYS A 56 13.17 -29.85 1.29
CA LYS A 56 13.45 -30.47 -0.01
C LYS A 56 12.18 -30.66 -0.83
N GLY A 57 12.25 -30.33 -2.12
CA GLY A 57 11.17 -30.58 -3.10
C GLY A 57 9.85 -29.84 -2.86
N ILE A 58 9.89 -28.64 -2.25
CA ILE A 58 8.71 -27.80 -1.98
C ILE A 58 8.54 -26.65 -2.99
N SER A 59 9.13 -26.76 -4.17
CA SER A 59 9.05 -25.70 -5.19
C SER A 59 7.61 -25.45 -5.71
N LYS A 60 6.68 -26.38 -5.44
CA LYS A 60 5.29 -26.30 -5.89
C LYS A 60 4.34 -26.52 -4.72
N LEU A 61 3.47 -25.56 -4.48
CA LEU A 61 2.35 -25.62 -3.52
C LEU A 61 1.04 -25.81 -4.32
N ASN A 62 0.45 -26.99 -4.25
CA ASN A 62 -0.91 -27.23 -4.73
C ASN A 62 -1.85 -27.18 -3.53
N ILE A 63 -2.63 -26.11 -3.40
CA ILE A 63 -3.64 -25.99 -2.36
C ILE A 63 -4.78 -26.97 -2.65
N PRO A 64 -5.16 -27.85 -1.70
CA PRO A 64 -6.19 -28.84 -1.95
C PRO A 64 -7.55 -28.19 -2.23
N ALA A 65 -8.28 -28.70 -3.23
CA ALA A 65 -9.61 -28.20 -3.57
C ALA A 65 -10.67 -28.57 -2.48
N LYS A 66 -10.42 -29.68 -1.74
CA LYS A 66 -11.26 -30.17 -0.66
C LYS A 66 -10.39 -30.63 0.52
N ILE A 67 -10.87 -30.44 1.73
CA ILE A 67 -10.34 -31.03 2.96
C ILE A 67 -11.49 -31.77 3.64
N LYS A 68 -11.30 -33.08 3.90
CA LYS A 68 -12.34 -33.94 4.48
C LYS A 68 -13.70 -33.76 3.76
N GLY A 69 -13.70 -33.84 2.42
CA GLY A 69 -14.90 -33.72 1.57
C GLY A 69 -15.42 -32.30 1.33
N LYS A 70 -15.09 -31.33 2.19
CA LYS A 70 -15.58 -29.94 2.07
C LYS A 70 -14.69 -29.08 1.18
N LYS A 71 -15.29 -28.24 0.32
CA LYS A 71 -14.57 -27.33 -0.58
C LYS A 71 -13.76 -26.31 0.19
N VAL A 72 -12.52 -26.04 -0.23
CA VAL A 72 -11.71 -24.92 0.27
C VAL A 72 -12.21 -23.65 -0.40
N VAL A 73 -12.67 -22.66 0.38
CA VAL A 73 -13.32 -21.44 -0.12
C VAL A 73 -12.60 -20.16 0.31
N LYS A 74 -11.74 -20.21 1.33
CA LYS A 74 -11.02 -19.05 1.83
C LYS A 74 -9.59 -19.41 2.22
N LEU A 75 -8.66 -18.49 1.96
CA LEU A 75 -7.25 -18.56 2.36
C LEU A 75 -6.87 -17.34 3.19
N GLY A 76 -5.95 -17.53 4.15
CA GLY A 76 -5.32 -16.46 4.91
C GLY A 76 -5.52 -16.55 6.40
N ASN A 77 -4.75 -15.78 7.16
CA ASN A 77 -4.77 -15.83 8.62
C ASN A 77 -6.07 -15.24 9.19
N THR A 78 -6.52 -15.72 10.34
CA THR A 78 -7.72 -15.21 11.03
C THR A 78 -7.52 -13.85 11.67
N LYS A 79 -6.26 -13.48 11.95
CA LYS A 79 -5.86 -12.19 12.52
C LYS A 79 -5.50 -11.16 11.45
N ASP A 80 -5.53 -11.56 10.18
CA ASP A 80 -5.32 -10.66 9.05
C ASP A 80 -6.58 -9.81 8.89
N LYS A 81 -6.72 -8.84 9.73
CA LYS A 81 -7.59 -7.69 9.52
C LYS A 81 -6.79 -6.72 8.68
N ASP A 82 -7.45 -5.99 7.81
CA ASP A 82 -6.86 -4.93 6.99
C ASP A 82 -6.48 -3.74 7.90
N THR A 83 -5.56 -4.01 8.80
CA THR A 83 -5.09 -3.05 9.78
C THR A 83 -3.58 -2.89 9.59
N THR A 84 -3.14 -1.67 9.71
CA THR A 84 -1.76 -1.21 9.90
C THR A 84 -1.03 -1.89 11.07
N ASP A 85 -1.65 -2.89 11.70
CA ASP A 85 -1.05 -3.64 12.79
C ASP A 85 0.01 -4.60 12.25
N TYR A 86 1.25 -4.26 12.49
CA TYR A 86 2.47 -5.03 12.20
C TYR A 86 2.51 -6.44 12.86
N THR A 87 1.43 -6.84 13.53
CA THR A 87 1.25 -8.18 14.06
C THR A 87 0.63 -9.16 13.04
N THR A 88 0.31 -8.70 11.83
CA THR A 88 -0.31 -9.51 10.79
C THR A 88 0.59 -10.66 10.35
N LEU A 89 0.06 -11.88 10.41
CA LEU A 89 0.72 -13.08 9.92
C LEU A 89 0.22 -13.43 8.52
N ASN A 90 1.14 -13.72 7.59
CA ASN A 90 0.78 -14.24 6.28
C ASN A 90 0.21 -15.68 6.37
N LEU A 91 -0.15 -16.27 5.23
CA LEU A 91 -0.68 -17.64 5.15
C LEU A 91 0.30 -18.70 5.70
N PHE A 92 1.60 -18.41 5.72
CA PHE A 92 2.62 -19.33 6.23
C PHE A 92 2.93 -19.14 7.72
N GLY A 93 2.26 -18.19 8.37
CA GLY A 93 2.45 -17.86 9.79
C GLY A 93 3.79 -17.16 10.04
N VAL A 94 4.31 -16.46 9.04
CA VAL A 94 5.42 -15.54 9.18
C VAL A 94 4.84 -14.14 9.37
N ARG A 95 5.30 -13.42 10.39
CA ARG A 95 4.91 -12.03 10.62
C ARG A 95 5.50 -11.20 9.48
N ILE A 96 4.69 -10.32 8.93
CA ILE A 96 5.14 -9.32 7.99
C ILE A 96 5.82 -8.26 8.85
N GLY A 97 7.16 -8.34 8.93
CA GLY A 97 7.94 -7.52 9.84
C GLY A 97 8.17 -6.11 9.34
N TYR A 98 8.55 -5.26 10.28
CA TYR A 98 9.15 -3.96 10.07
C TYR A 98 10.51 -4.07 9.38
N TYR A 99 10.85 -3.02 8.68
CA TYR A 99 12.24 -2.66 8.49
C TYR A 99 12.71 -2.04 9.82
N GLU A 100 13.63 -2.70 10.51
CA GLU A 100 14.38 -2.08 11.59
C GLU A 100 15.23 -0.94 11.02
N GLU A 101 15.66 -0.01 11.86
CA GLU A 101 16.59 1.05 11.45
C GLU A 101 17.76 0.42 10.67
N GLY A 102 17.92 0.80 9.40
CA GLY A 102 18.88 0.18 8.47
C GLY A 102 18.27 -0.70 7.38
N GLY A 103 16.94 -0.86 7.29
CA GLY A 103 16.26 -1.52 6.16
C GLY A 103 16.35 -3.06 6.15
N ILE A 104 16.73 -3.69 7.26
CA ILE A 104 16.88 -5.15 7.35
C ILE A 104 15.54 -5.79 7.75
N TYR A 105 14.98 -6.59 6.84
CA TYR A 105 13.79 -7.39 7.10
C TYR A 105 14.14 -8.63 7.93
N THR A 106 13.67 -8.69 9.18
CA THR A 106 13.84 -9.87 10.04
C THR A 106 12.52 -10.65 10.15
N PRO A 107 12.39 -11.80 9.48
CA PRO A 107 11.17 -12.60 9.55
C PRO A 107 11.00 -13.21 10.95
N SER A 108 9.76 -13.16 11.49
CA SER A 108 9.45 -13.72 12.82
C SER A 108 9.72 -15.23 12.96
N ASN A 109 9.84 -15.95 11.84
CA ASN A 109 10.19 -17.37 11.80
C ASN A 109 11.16 -17.67 10.64
N PRO A 110 12.48 -17.48 10.83
CA PRO A 110 13.48 -17.64 9.78
C PRO A 110 13.49 -19.03 9.13
N LYS A 111 13.21 -20.10 9.90
CA LYS A 111 13.17 -21.47 9.34
C LYS A 111 11.99 -21.66 8.38
N VAL A 112 10.82 -21.17 8.72
CA VAL A 112 9.64 -21.22 7.84
C VAL A 112 9.85 -20.31 6.65
N HIS A 113 10.33 -19.09 6.86
CA HIS A 113 10.68 -18.13 5.81
C HIS A 113 11.61 -18.74 4.75
N LYS A 114 12.76 -19.32 5.16
CA LYS A 114 13.69 -20.00 4.26
C LYS A 114 13.04 -21.14 3.47
N ARG A 115 12.06 -21.85 4.03
CA ARG A 115 11.31 -22.89 3.31
C ARG A 115 10.33 -22.28 2.33
N VAL A 116 9.57 -21.26 2.72
CA VAL A 116 8.59 -20.56 1.88
C VAL A 116 9.25 -19.90 0.68
N ALA A 117 10.43 -19.31 0.83
CA ALA A 117 11.21 -18.74 -0.26
C ALA A 117 11.55 -19.75 -1.38
N LYS A 118 11.53 -21.06 -1.11
CA LYS A 118 11.71 -22.11 -2.11
C LYS A 118 10.47 -22.41 -2.94
N ILE A 119 9.29 -21.90 -2.54
CA ILE A 119 8.04 -22.07 -3.30
C ILE A 119 8.10 -21.18 -4.54
N LYS A 120 8.09 -21.81 -5.71
CA LYS A 120 8.15 -21.07 -7.00
C LYS A 120 6.81 -21.10 -7.74
N LYS A 121 5.93 -22.06 -7.43
CA LYS A 121 4.63 -22.19 -8.08
C LYS A 121 3.54 -22.42 -7.04
N ILE A 122 2.44 -21.69 -7.16
CA ILE A 122 1.25 -21.86 -6.31
C ILE A 122 0.03 -22.12 -7.20
N ARG A 123 -0.69 -23.20 -6.90
CA ARG A 123 -1.98 -23.49 -7.52
C ARG A 123 -3.11 -23.34 -6.51
N ILE A 124 -3.98 -22.39 -6.75
CA ILE A 124 -5.15 -22.09 -5.94
C ILE A 124 -6.39 -22.71 -6.62
N PRO A 125 -7.21 -23.51 -5.92
CA PRO A 125 -8.38 -24.13 -6.55
C PRO A 125 -9.47 -23.09 -6.86
N ASP A 126 -10.24 -23.34 -7.92
CA ASP A 126 -11.31 -22.45 -8.40
C ASP A 126 -12.46 -22.25 -7.40
N SER A 127 -12.56 -23.10 -6.38
CA SER A 127 -13.53 -22.95 -5.27
C SER A 127 -13.18 -21.82 -4.29
N VAL A 128 -11.93 -21.32 -4.30
CA VAL A 128 -11.52 -20.19 -3.45
C VAL A 128 -12.12 -18.90 -3.98
N VAL A 129 -12.83 -18.20 -3.12
CA VAL A 129 -13.51 -16.93 -3.43
C VAL A 129 -13.00 -15.76 -2.60
N SER A 130 -12.24 -16.04 -1.53
CA SER A 130 -11.67 -15.03 -0.64
C SER A 130 -10.24 -15.39 -0.26
N ILE A 131 -9.37 -14.40 -0.30
CA ILE A 131 -7.95 -14.50 0.09
C ILE A 131 -7.66 -13.24 0.92
N THR A 132 -7.07 -13.39 2.11
CA THR A 132 -6.76 -12.22 2.96
C THR A 132 -5.62 -11.38 2.40
N PRO A 133 -5.52 -10.09 2.76
CA PRO A 133 -4.58 -9.15 2.15
C PRO A 133 -3.12 -9.59 2.08
N SER A 134 -2.56 -10.16 3.12
CA SER A 134 -1.13 -10.48 3.18
C SER A 134 -0.77 -11.94 2.88
N CYS A 135 -1.73 -12.68 2.29
CA CYS A 135 -1.69 -14.14 2.17
C CYS A 135 -0.37 -14.71 1.63
N PHE A 136 0.19 -14.11 0.58
CA PHE A 136 1.39 -14.61 -0.13
C PHE A 136 2.62 -13.72 0.01
N PHE A 137 2.63 -12.79 0.93
CA PHE A 137 3.65 -11.75 1.04
C PHE A 137 5.09 -12.29 1.07
N ASP A 138 5.30 -13.44 1.70
CA ASP A 138 6.63 -14.03 1.91
C ASP A 138 7.16 -14.86 0.71
N VAL A 139 6.41 -14.94 -0.38
CA VAL A 139 6.84 -15.66 -1.61
C VAL A 139 7.64 -14.72 -2.49
N GLN A 140 8.94 -14.60 -2.25
CA GLN A 140 9.80 -13.58 -2.85
C GLN A 140 10.08 -13.76 -4.34
N GLU A 141 10.23 -15.01 -4.82
CA GLU A 141 10.61 -15.32 -6.21
C GLU A 141 9.59 -16.21 -6.90
N GLY A 142 8.32 -15.85 -6.83
CA GLY A 142 7.27 -16.62 -7.47
C GLY A 142 7.42 -16.72 -8.98
N LYS A 143 7.47 -17.96 -9.51
CA LYS A 143 7.47 -18.19 -10.96
C LYS A 143 6.06 -18.20 -11.53
N GLU A 144 5.11 -18.84 -10.86
CA GLU A 144 3.75 -18.99 -11.38
C GLU A 144 2.70 -19.02 -10.25
N ILE A 145 1.61 -18.30 -10.42
CA ILE A 145 0.39 -18.38 -9.61
C ILE A 145 -0.84 -18.29 -10.52
N ASN A 146 -2.00 -18.79 -10.04
CA ASN A 146 -3.28 -18.57 -10.72
C ASN A 146 -4.23 -17.76 -9.88
N ILE A 147 -5.03 -16.93 -10.55
CA ILE A 147 -6.19 -16.23 -9.98
C ILE A 147 -7.44 -17.10 -10.22
N PRO A 148 -8.08 -17.61 -9.14
CA PRO A 148 -9.28 -18.45 -9.27
C PRO A 148 -10.46 -17.71 -9.88
N LYS A 149 -11.45 -18.46 -10.38
CA LYS A 149 -12.65 -17.90 -11.03
C LYS A 149 -13.49 -17.01 -10.11
N GLY A 150 -13.54 -17.33 -8.82
CA GLY A 150 -14.45 -16.70 -7.84
C GLY A 150 -13.86 -15.54 -7.05
N VAL A 151 -12.58 -15.21 -7.25
CA VAL A 151 -11.91 -14.14 -6.50
C VAL A 151 -12.45 -12.79 -6.93
N LYS A 152 -12.88 -11.97 -5.94
CA LYS A 152 -13.48 -10.65 -6.10
C LYS A 152 -12.45 -9.52 -5.89
N LYS A 153 -12.92 -8.27 -5.99
CA LYS A 153 -12.11 -7.02 -6.01
C LYS A 153 -11.19 -6.86 -4.79
N GLU A 154 -11.63 -7.24 -3.59
CA GLU A 154 -10.89 -7.06 -2.33
C GLU A 154 -9.57 -7.82 -2.25
N VAL A 155 -9.27 -8.65 -3.25
CA VAL A 155 -8.13 -9.56 -3.25
C VAL A 155 -7.06 -9.18 -4.27
N VAL A 156 -7.28 -8.12 -5.03
CA VAL A 156 -6.39 -7.70 -6.13
C VAL A 156 -4.96 -7.47 -5.68
N ASN A 157 -4.80 -6.80 -4.55
CA ASN A 157 -3.49 -6.41 -4.02
C ASN A 157 -2.55 -7.61 -3.77
N GLN A 158 -3.11 -8.80 -3.50
CA GLN A 158 -2.31 -10.01 -3.29
C GLN A 158 -1.49 -10.43 -4.50
N PHE A 159 -1.98 -10.12 -5.70
CA PHE A 159 -1.34 -10.52 -6.95
C PHE A 159 -0.38 -9.44 -7.48
N THR A 160 -0.54 -8.20 -7.05
CA THR A 160 0.34 -7.09 -7.46
C THR A 160 1.51 -6.87 -6.51
N ARG A 161 1.40 -7.25 -5.25
CA ARG A 161 2.48 -7.12 -4.24
C ARG A 161 3.63 -8.09 -4.45
N VAL A 162 3.31 -9.34 -4.80
CA VAL A 162 4.33 -10.36 -5.13
C VAL A 162 4.49 -10.41 -6.64
N LYS A 163 5.67 -10.09 -7.14
CA LYS A 163 5.94 -10.04 -8.58
C LYS A 163 6.20 -11.44 -9.13
N TRP A 164 5.17 -12.02 -9.70
CA TRP A 164 5.22 -13.32 -10.33
C TRP A 164 5.82 -13.24 -11.74
N LYS A 165 6.55 -14.27 -12.19
CA LYS A 165 6.97 -14.37 -13.61
C LYS A 165 5.80 -14.68 -14.54
N LYS A 166 4.78 -15.39 -14.02
CA LYS A 166 3.58 -15.75 -14.76
C LYS A 166 2.36 -15.80 -13.84
N VAL A 167 1.33 -15.07 -14.20
CA VAL A 167 0.03 -15.15 -13.55
C VAL A 167 -0.98 -15.73 -14.54
N LYS A 168 -1.59 -16.87 -14.19
CA LYS A 168 -2.67 -17.47 -14.96
C LYS A 168 -3.99 -17.02 -14.40
N ILE A 169 -4.93 -16.67 -15.25
CA ILE A 169 -6.32 -16.39 -14.84
C ILE A 169 -7.20 -17.53 -15.32
N SER A 170 -8.08 -18.02 -14.45
CA SER A 170 -9.13 -18.95 -14.84
C SER A 170 -9.96 -18.34 -15.98
N SER A 171 -10.19 -19.09 -17.06
CA SER A 171 -11.03 -18.63 -18.17
C SER A 171 -12.45 -18.27 -17.72
N LYS A 172 -12.91 -18.89 -16.63
CA LYS A 172 -14.21 -18.64 -15.98
C LYS A 172 -14.20 -17.43 -15.03
N ASN A 173 -13.06 -16.75 -14.83
CA ASN A 173 -13.03 -15.52 -14.03
C ASN A 173 -13.75 -14.39 -14.77
N LYS A 174 -14.79 -13.83 -14.12
CA LYS A 174 -15.62 -12.75 -14.67
C LYS A 174 -15.18 -11.34 -14.24
N THR A 175 -14.19 -11.25 -13.34
CA THR A 175 -13.80 -9.99 -12.69
C THR A 175 -12.53 -9.40 -13.29
N TYR A 176 -11.54 -10.25 -13.58
CA TYR A 176 -10.18 -9.81 -13.96
C TYR A 176 -9.70 -10.38 -15.28
N LYS A 177 -8.73 -9.68 -15.85
CA LYS A 177 -7.84 -10.16 -16.91
C LYS A 177 -6.42 -9.63 -16.69
N VAL A 178 -5.42 -10.33 -17.24
CA VAL A 178 -4.04 -9.83 -17.32
C VAL A 178 -3.72 -9.54 -18.77
N LYS A 179 -3.21 -8.35 -19.04
CA LYS A 179 -2.70 -7.93 -20.35
C LYS A 179 -1.41 -7.16 -20.16
N ASN A 180 -0.34 -7.57 -20.86
CA ASN A 180 0.98 -6.93 -20.83
C ASN A 180 1.57 -6.76 -19.41
N GLY A 181 1.29 -7.69 -18.49
CA GLY A 181 1.71 -7.63 -17.10
C GLY A 181 0.83 -6.76 -16.20
N CYS A 182 -0.15 -6.07 -16.76
CA CYS A 182 -1.12 -5.29 -16.00
C CYS A 182 -2.29 -6.17 -15.55
N LEU A 183 -2.65 -6.10 -14.29
CA LEU A 183 -3.89 -6.66 -13.77
C LEU A 183 -5.02 -5.64 -14.01
N LEU A 184 -6.00 -6.04 -14.77
CA LEU A 184 -7.10 -5.20 -15.23
C LEU A 184 -8.45 -5.75 -14.77
N SER A 185 -9.44 -4.88 -14.66
CA SER A 185 -10.85 -5.27 -14.65
C SER A 185 -11.20 -6.06 -15.91
N LYS A 186 -12.25 -6.89 -15.88
CA LYS A 186 -12.63 -7.76 -17.01
C LYS A 186 -12.89 -6.98 -18.29
N ASN A 187 -13.55 -5.81 -18.19
CA ASN A 187 -13.78 -4.90 -19.33
C ASN A 187 -12.52 -4.16 -19.77
N GLY A 188 -11.44 -4.18 -18.96
CA GLY A 188 -10.15 -3.54 -19.24
C GLY A 188 -10.12 -2.04 -19.00
N LYS A 189 -11.12 -1.46 -18.34
CA LYS A 189 -11.19 -0.02 -18.08
C LYS A 189 -10.41 0.40 -16.83
N VAL A 190 -10.23 -0.49 -15.86
CA VAL A 190 -9.50 -0.20 -14.61
C VAL A 190 -8.23 -1.04 -14.55
N MET A 191 -7.11 -0.40 -14.24
CA MET A 191 -5.82 -1.04 -13.95
C MET A 191 -5.57 -1.00 -12.45
N TYR A 192 -5.23 -2.16 -11.87
CA TYR A 192 -4.98 -2.33 -10.44
C TYR A 192 -3.50 -2.45 -10.07
N GLY A 193 -2.62 -2.51 -11.02
CA GLY A 193 -1.17 -2.63 -10.81
C GLY A 193 -0.52 -3.67 -11.71
N LEU A 194 0.73 -4.02 -11.39
CA LEU A 194 1.53 -4.97 -12.16
C LEU A 194 1.61 -6.31 -11.46
N VAL A 195 1.45 -7.39 -12.22
CA VAL A 195 1.67 -8.77 -11.73
C VAL A 195 3.05 -9.31 -12.13
N TYR A 196 3.80 -8.59 -12.98
CA TYR A 196 5.18 -8.91 -13.36
C TYR A 196 6.09 -7.70 -13.10
N LYS A 197 7.38 -7.95 -12.84
CA LYS A 197 8.39 -6.90 -12.89
C LYS A 197 8.58 -6.46 -14.34
N LYS A 198 8.42 -5.20 -14.63
CA LYS A 198 8.59 -4.63 -15.96
C LYS A 198 9.09 -3.20 -15.84
N LYS A 199 10.27 -2.92 -16.45
CA LYS A 199 10.90 -1.60 -16.36
C LYS A 199 10.07 -0.50 -17.00
N ARG A 200 9.56 -0.73 -18.24
CA ARG A 200 8.69 0.19 -18.95
C ARG A 200 7.32 -0.44 -19.18
N VAL A 201 6.28 0.22 -18.73
CA VAL A 201 4.90 -0.25 -18.82
C VAL A 201 4.07 0.73 -19.62
N VAL A 202 3.57 0.28 -20.76
CA VAL A 202 2.58 1.03 -21.54
C VAL A 202 1.19 0.55 -21.09
N VAL A 203 0.44 1.43 -20.46
CA VAL A 203 -0.93 1.17 -20.01
C VAL A 203 -1.82 0.95 -21.25
N PRO A 204 -2.65 -0.11 -21.27
CA PRO A 204 -3.53 -0.37 -22.42
C PRO A 204 -4.48 0.80 -22.71
N LYS A 205 -4.66 1.13 -23.99
CA LYS A 205 -5.52 2.25 -24.45
C LYS A 205 -6.98 2.16 -24.02
N THR A 206 -7.44 0.98 -23.56
CA THR A 206 -8.80 0.79 -23.02
C THR A 206 -8.95 1.25 -21.58
N VAL A 207 -7.82 1.48 -20.86
CA VAL A 207 -7.83 1.86 -19.45
C VAL A 207 -8.26 3.32 -19.33
N THR A 208 -9.22 3.57 -18.45
CA THR A 208 -9.73 4.91 -18.13
C THR A 208 -9.42 5.31 -16.67
N ALA A 209 -9.09 4.33 -15.81
CA ALA A 209 -8.73 4.56 -14.42
C ALA A 209 -7.60 3.66 -13.98
N ILE A 210 -6.71 4.20 -13.16
CA ILE A 210 -5.66 3.44 -12.43
C ILE A 210 -6.01 3.53 -10.95
N GLU A 211 -6.27 2.38 -10.35
CA GLU A 211 -6.63 2.24 -8.95
C GLU A 211 -5.70 1.21 -8.30
N THR A 212 -4.63 1.66 -7.68
CA THR A 212 -3.66 0.74 -7.06
C THR A 212 -4.12 0.22 -5.71
N ASP A 213 -5.20 0.80 -5.20
CA ASP A 213 -5.83 0.41 -3.96
C ASP A 213 -7.34 0.23 -4.12
N GLY A 214 -7.87 -0.80 -3.47
CA GLY A 214 -9.31 -1.06 -3.45
C GLY A 214 -10.12 -0.15 -2.53
N THR A 215 -9.48 0.73 -1.77
CA THR A 215 -10.14 1.59 -0.79
C THR A 215 -9.73 3.04 -1.00
N ARG A 216 -10.69 3.87 -1.41
CA ARG A 216 -10.57 5.33 -1.49
C ARG A 216 -10.49 6.01 -0.12
N ASP A 217 -10.72 5.27 0.94
CA ASP A 217 -10.93 5.81 2.27
C ASP A 217 -10.03 5.12 3.29
N THR A 218 -8.81 5.52 3.40
CA THR A 218 -8.15 5.50 4.72
C THR A 218 -6.80 6.20 4.63
N ALA A 219 -6.70 7.33 5.29
CA ALA A 219 -5.49 8.12 5.51
C ALA A 219 -4.40 7.38 6.34
N HIS A 220 -4.54 6.08 6.58
CA HIS A 220 -3.76 5.36 7.58
C HIS A 220 -3.15 4.02 7.13
N SER A 221 -3.16 3.71 5.84
CA SER A 221 -2.65 2.41 5.35
C SER A 221 -1.37 2.57 4.52
N GLU A 222 -0.36 3.24 5.07
CA GLU A 222 0.88 3.58 4.37
C GLU A 222 1.72 2.35 3.95
N THR A 223 1.66 1.26 4.69
CA THR A 223 2.61 0.14 4.53
C THR A 223 2.28 -0.85 3.43
N VAL A 224 1.11 -0.77 2.81
CA VAL A 224 0.61 -1.87 1.95
C VAL A 224 0.42 -1.47 0.49
N HIS A 225 0.32 -0.19 0.18
CA HIS A 225 -0.10 0.32 -1.13
C HIS A 225 1.05 0.52 -2.13
N GLY A 226 2.25 0.78 -1.66
CA GLY A 226 3.40 1.17 -2.49
C GLY A 226 3.97 0.09 -3.42
N LEU A 227 3.50 -1.15 -3.37
CA LEU A 227 4.09 -2.26 -4.12
C LEU A 227 3.45 -2.54 -5.48
N ALA A 228 2.36 -1.88 -5.82
CA ALA A 228 1.61 -2.15 -7.06
C ALA A 228 2.46 -1.97 -8.32
N PHE A 229 3.43 -1.04 -8.30
CA PHE A 229 4.34 -0.75 -9.41
C PHE A 229 5.80 -1.13 -9.13
N LEU A 230 6.07 -1.97 -8.14
CA LEU A 230 7.43 -2.37 -7.79
C LEU A 230 8.22 -2.87 -9.01
N GLY A 231 9.38 -2.24 -9.25
CA GLY A 231 10.28 -2.54 -10.36
C GLY A 231 9.83 -1.96 -11.71
N CYS A 232 8.85 -1.05 -11.72
CA CYS A 232 8.56 -0.18 -12.85
C CYS A 232 9.45 1.06 -12.78
N GLU A 233 10.19 1.34 -13.87
CA GLU A 233 11.01 2.54 -14.01
C GLU A 233 10.27 3.63 -14.79
N THR A 234 9.38 3.23 -15.70
CA THR A 234 8.57 4.17 -16.50
C THR A 234 7.16 3.63 -16.71
N LEU A 235 6.16 4.43 -16.36
CA LEU A 235 4.75 4.18 -16.62
C LEU A 235 4.24 5.14 -17.69
N VAL A 236 3.73 4.60 -18.81
CA VAL A 236 3.21 5.39 -19.92
C VAL A 236 1.69 5.37 -19.90
N LEU A 237 1.07 6.53 -19.73
CA LEU A 237 -0.38 6.71 -19.67
C LEU A 237 -0.93 7.11 -21.04
N PRO A 238 -1.92 6.35 -21.59
CA PRO A 238 -2.62 6.76 -22.81
C PRO A 238 -3.60 7.90 -22.52
N LYS A 239 -4.00 8.63 -23.55
CA LYS A 239 -4.97 9.73 -23.48
C LYS A 239 -6.34 9.33 -22.88
N SER A 240 -6.66 8.04 -22.86
CA SER A 240 -7.92 7.52 -22.32
C SER A 240 -8.01 7.55 -20.79
N VAL A 241 -6.89 7.69 -20.07
CA VAL A 241 -6.86 7.70 -18.61
C VAL A 241 -7.41 9.03 -18.09
N LYS A 242 -8.45 8.93 -17.27
CA LYS A 242 -9.20 10.06 -16.68
C LYS A 242 -9.02 10.16 -15.16
N ASN A 243 -8.70 9.04 -14.50
CA ASN A 243 -8.53 8.97 -13.06
C ASN A 243 -7.25 8.22 -12.74
N VAL A 244 -6.44 8.79 -11.87
CA VAL A 244 -5.19 8.19 -11.40
C VAL A 244 -5.13 8.27 -9.88
N CYS A 245 -5.05 7.10 -9.25
CA CYS A 245 -4.69 6.95 -7.85
C CYS A 245 -3.45 6.03 -7.81
N ILE A 246 -2.28 6.63 -7.72
CA ILE A 246 -0.99 5.94 -7.67
C ILE A 246 -0.33 6.28 -6.34
N PHE A 247 0.08 5.25 -5.63
CA PHE A 247 1.04 5.34 -4.55
C PHE A 247 2.10 4.25 -4.78
N SER A 248 3.38 4.60 -4.72
CA SER A 248 4.46 3.64 -4.96
C SER A 248 5.70 3.97 -4.14
N TYR A 249 6.29 2.95 -3.52
CA TYR A 249 7.62 3.02 -2.94
C TYR A 249 8.74 3.02 -3.99
N SER A 250 8.42 2.68 -5.23
CA SER A 250 9.39 2.71 -6.32
C SER A 250 9.32 4.04 -7.05
N MET A 251 10.43 4.73 -7.14
CA MET A 251 10.55 5.91 -7.99
C MET A 251 10.37 5.48 -9.43
N MET A 252 9.32 5.97 -10.08
CA MET A 252 9.06 5.72 -11.49
C MET A 252 8.73 7.03 -12.21
N LYS A 253 9.23 7.16 -13.42
CA LYS A 253 8.82 8.23 -14.34
C LYS A 253 7.41 7.93 -14.83
N VAL A 254 6.57 8.96 -14.87
CA VAL A 254 5.27 8.89 -15.53
C VAL A 254 5.34 9.73 -16.82
N GLU A 255 5.04 9.10 -17.93
CA GLU A 255 4.89 9.76 -19.23
C GLU A 255 3.42 9.75 -19.63
N VAL A 256 2.92 10.83 -20.19
CA VAL A 256 1.53 10.97 -20.62
C VAL A 256 1.49 11.24 -22.13
N ASP A 257 0.58 10.55 -22.82
CA ASP A 257 0.25 10.82 -24.22
C ASP A 257 -0.10 12.32 -24.40
N SER A 258 0.55 12.99 -25.36
CA SER A 258 0.38 14.42 -25.60
C SER A 258 -1.07 14.84 -25.89
N GLY A 259 -1.88 13.93 -26.45
CA GLY A 259 -3.30 14.11 -26.70
C GLY A 259 -4.19 13.95 -25.46
N SER A 260 -3.62 13.72 -24.24
CA SER A 260 -4.42 13.65 -23.02
C SER A 260 -5.04 15.01 -22.67
N GLN A 261 -6.34 15.01 -22.39
CA GLN A 261 -7.07 16.18 -21.90
C GLN A 261 -7.09 16.28 -20.36
N TYR A 262 -6.69 15.22 -19.66
CA TYR A 262 -6.83 15.10 -18.21
C TYR A 262 -5.51 15.34 -17.48
N PHE A 263 -4.43 14.78 -17.98
CA PHE A 263 -3.14 14.81 -17.31
C PHE A 263 -2.03 15.33 -18.21
N ALA A 264 -1.02 15.91 -17.58
CA ALA A 264 0.26 16.22 -18.19
C ALA A 264 1.39 15.62 -17.35
N SER A 265 2.51 15.34 -18.01
CA SER A 265 3.75 14.96 -17.32
C SER A 265 4.90 15.87 -17.74
N LYS A 266 5.74 16.22 -16.77
CA LYS A 266 6.98 16.93 -16.97
C LYS A 266 8.05 16.34 -16.07
N ASP A 267 9.23 16.06 -16.60
CA ASP A 267 10.37 15.48 -15.88
C ASP A 267 10.05 14.18 -15.13
N GLY A 268 9.07 13.40 -15.64
CA GLY A 268 8.62 12.14 -15.02
C GLY A 268 7.56 12.31 -13.94
N SER A 269 7.19 13.52 -13.57
CA SER A 269 6.12 13.86 -12.64
C SER A 269 4.79 14.02 -13.36
N LEU A 270 3.67 13.80 -12.65
CA LEU A 270 2.31 13.82 -13.19
C LEU A 270 1.47 14.87 -12.46
N TYR A 271 0.71 15.67 -13.20
CA TYR A 271 -0.26 16.61 -12.64
C TYR A 271 -1.55 16.66 -13.47
N ASP A 272 -2.65 17.03 -12.82
CA ASP A 272 -3.95 17.22 -13.44
C ASP A 272 -3.95 18.53 -14.26
N LYS A 273 -4.44 18.50 -15.51
CA LYS A 273 -4.50 19.68 -16.38
C LYS A 273 -5.60 20.66 -15.97
N LYS A 274 -6.66 20.20 -15.35
CA LYS A 274 -7.82 21.03 -15.00
C LYS A 274 -7.47 22.06 -13.94
N ASP A 275 -6.90 21.63 -12.85
CA ASP A 275 -6.58 22.46 -11.68
C ASP A 275 -5.08 22.63 -11.41
N GLY A 276 -4.22 21.91 -12.15
CA GLY A 276 -2.77 21.93 -11.97
C GLY A 276 -2.34 21.19 -10.69
N ARG A 277 -3.17 20.30 -10.15
CA ARG A 277 -2.88 19.56 -8.95
C ARG A 277 -1.82 18.48 -9.19
N LEU A 278 -0.78 18.44 -8.35
CA LEU A 278 0.23 17.40 -8.39
C LEU A 278 -0.38 16.04 -8.00
N VAL A 279 -0.15 15.02 -8.83
CA VAL A 279 -0.66 13.65 -8.62
C VAL A 279 0.47 12.70 -8.25
N TRP A 280 1.61 12.84 -8.90
CA TRP A 280 2.80 12.03 -8.70
C TRP A 280 4.04 12.87 -8.90
N LEU A 281 4.99 12.80 -7.97
CA LEU A 281 6.28 13.44 -8.10
C LEU A 281 7.36 12.39 -8.35
N TYR A 282 8.06 12.51 -9.47
CA TYR A 282 9.32 11.80 -9.70
C TYR A 282 10.45 12.56 -9.03
N GLN A 283 11.23 11.89 -8.20
CA GLN A 283 12.34 12.51 -7.50
C GLN A 283 13.55 11.57 -7.48
N THR A 284 14.75 12.15 -7.34
CA THR A 284 16.01 11.44 -7.16
C THR A 284 16.78 12.09 -6.03
N ASP A 285 17.49 11.31 -5.25
CA ASP A 285 18.44 11.75 -4.22
C ASP A 285 17.87 12.71 -3.15
N GLY A 286 16.55 12.65 -2.92
CA GLY A 286 15.88 13.51 -1.96
C GLY A 286 15.67 14.95 -2.46
N ILE A 287 15.84 15.22 -3.75
CA ILE A 287 15.55 16.52 -4.37
C ILE A 287 14.19 16.46 -5.05
N PHE A 288 13.24 17.22 -4.53
CA PHE A 288 11.88 17.31 -5.04
C PHE A 288 11.76 18.54 -5.95
N ASN A 289 11.81 18.33 -7.26
CA ASN A 289 11.61 19.38 -8.26
C ASN A 289 10.13 19.37 -8.67
N ILE A 290 9.35 20.29 -8.11
CA ILE A 290 7.95 20.47 -8.52
C ILE A 290 7.93 21.06 -9.94
N PRO A 291 7.26 20.42 -10.90
CA PRO A 291 7.27 20.91 -12.29
C PRO A 291 6.55 22.25 -12.46
N ASP A 292 7.04 23.08 -13.38
CA ASP A 292 6.25 24.21 -13.88
C ASP A 292 4.93 23.72 -14.47
N GLY A 293 3.85 24.46 -14.20
CA GLY A 293 2.49 24.07 -14.56
C GLY A 293 1.72 23.44 -13.41
N VAL A 294 2.40 22.96 -12.36
CA VAL A 294 1.77 22.61 -11.10
C VAL A 294 1.29 23.88 -10.40
N ARG A 295 0.01 23.92 -10.03
CA ARG A 295 -0.63 25.04 -9.30
C ARG A 295 -0.94 24.69 -7.85
N GLU A 296 -1.14 23.39 -7.56
CA GLU A 296 -1.43 22.90 -6.20
C GLU A 296 -0.55 21.71 -5.84
N ILE A 297 0.13 21.81 -4.69
CA ILE A 297 0.77 20.69 -4.00
C ILE A 297 -0.23 20.21 -2.95
N PRO A 298 -0.91 19.06 -3.14
CA PRO A 298 -1.93 18.57 -2.22
C PRO A 298 -1.33 17.95 -0.97
N TYR A 299 -2.18 17.62 0.00
CA TYR A 299 -1.76 16.95 1.25
C TYR A 299 -1.02 15.63 0.97
N HIS A 300 -1.50 14.84 0.01
CA HIS A 300 -0.84 13.62 -0.45
C HIS A 300 -0.69 13.65 -1.97
N PHE A 301 0.51 13.37 -2.44
CA PHE A 301 0.80 13.12 -3.84
C PHE A 301 1.70 11.87 -3.91
N GLY A 302 1.31 10.86 -4.64
CA GLY A 302 1.76 9.47 -4.69
C GLY A 302 3.23 9.10 -4.46
N THR A 303 4.14 10.05 -4.21
CA THR A 303 5.56 9.78 -3.97
C THR A 303 5.84 9.35 -2.54
N TYR A 304 6.92 8.59 -2.37
CA TYR A 304 7.45 8.19 -1.06
C TYR A 304 8.90 8.67 -0.93
N GLY A 305 9.28 9.11 0.25
CA GLY A 305 10.64 9.52 0.58
C GLY A 305 10.71 10.89 1.25
N TRP A 306 11.90 11.19 1.77
CA TRP A 306 12.19 12.41 2.49
C TRP A 306 12.93 13.39 1.59
N ALA A 307 12.46 14.63 1.60
CA ALA A 307 13.11 15.71 0.86
C ALA A 307 14.24 16.32 1.68
N LYS A 308 15.43 16.37 1.09
CA LYS A 308 16.52 17.25 1.53
C LYS A 308 16.32 18.65 0.99
N LYS A 309 15.75 18.75 -0.22
CA LYS A 309 15.45 20.00 -0.90
C LYS A 309 14.16 19.88 -1.68
N ILE A 310 13.31 20.91 -1.61
CA ILE A 310 12.09 21.03 -2.40
C ILE A 310 12.17 22.33 -3.20
N ASN A 311 12.14 22.24 -4.52
CA ASN A 311 12.09 23.40 -5.42
C ASN A 311 10.65 23.63 -5.86
N ILE A 312 10.08 24.80 -5.51
CA ILE A 312 8.70 25.20 -5.77
C ILE A 312 8.71 26.29 -6.84
N PRO A 313 8.19 26.04 -8.06
CA PRO A 313 8.14 27.03 -9.13
C PRO A 313 7.10 28.13 -8.86
N ALA A 314 7.21 29.25 -9.56
CA ALA A 314 6.28 30.37 -9.46
C ALA A 314 4.84 30.05 -9.87
N SER A 315 4.63 28.95 -10.58
CA SER A 315 3.29 28.48 -10.99
C SER A 315 2.45 27.97 -9.83
N VAL A 316 3.07 27.52 -8.71
CA VAL A 316 2.37 26.99 -7.55
C VAL A 316 1.65 28.13 -6.81
N LYS A 317 0.35 27.94 -6.56
CA LYS A 317 -0.52 28.91 -5.85
C LYS A 317 -1.01 28.38 -4.52
N LYS A 318 -0.91 27.06 -4.28
CA LYS A 318 -1.40 26.41 -3.07
C LYS A 318 -0.51 25.26 -2.65
N VAL A 319 -0.16 25.22 -1.36
CA VAL A 319 0.59 24.16 -0.70
C VAL A 319 -0.18 23.66 0.50
N ALA A 320 -0.57 22.40 0.51
CA ALA A 320 -1.33 21.83 1.62
C ALA A 320 -0.42 21.39 2.77
N ASN A 321 0.39 20.36 2.61
CA ASN A 321 1.27 19.87 3.66
C ASN A 321 2.66 19.55 3.11
N ILE A 322 3.57 20.51 3.20
CA ILE A 322 4.95 20.35 2.71
C ILE A 322 5.86 19.70 3.76
N ALA A 323 5.59 19.96 5.03
CA ALA A 323 6.41 19.48 6.14
C ALA A 323 6.44 17.95 6.25
N GLN A 324 5.39 17.28 5.81
CA GLN A 324 5.31 15.81 5.76
C GLN A 324 6.48 15.17 4.98
N TYR A 325 7.02 15.89 3.99
CA TYR A 325 8.14 15.41 3.16
C TYR A 325 9.51 15.86 3.66
N CYS A 326 9.55 16.66 4.72
CA CYS A 326 10.78 17.20 5.32
C CYS A 326 11.24 16.32 6.49
N GLY A 327 11.54 15.05 6.26
CA GLY A 327 11.93 14.08 7.31
C GLY A 327 13.44 13.95 7.55
N VAL A 328 14.28 14.77 6.91
CA VAL A 328 15.71 14.84 7.13
C VAL A 328 16.07 15.99 8.08
N LYS A 329 17.28 15.97 8.62
CA LYS A 329 17.81 17.11 9.38
C LYS A 329 18.01 18.31 8.43
N ASP A 330 17.53 19.48 8.85
CA ASP A 330 17.70 20.76 8.15
C ASP A 330 17.28 20.74 6.66
N PRO A 331 15.99 20.41 6.34
CA PRO A 331 15.50 20.41 4.99
C PRO A 331 15.40 21.84 4.44
N VAL A 332 15.56 21.96 3.12
CA VAL A 332 15.53 23.25 2.42
C VAL A 332 14.36 23.30 1.46
N ILE A 333 13.62 24.43 1.46
CA ILE A 333 12.62 24.74 0.45
C ILE A 333 13.10 25.97 -0.34
N VAL A 334 13.04 25.93 -1.67
CA VAL A 334 13.36 27.03 -2.54
C VAL A 334 12.08 27.44 -3.29
N CYS A 335 11.59 28.63 -3.02
CA CYS A 335 10.42 29.21 -3.67
C CYS A 335 10.86 30.21 -4.74
N ASN A 336 10.42 30.01 -6.00
CA ASN A 336 10.78 30.88 -7.11
C ASN A 336 9.69 31.93 -7.42
N GLY A 337 8.55 31.89 -6.72
CA GLY A 337 7.45 32.83 -6.90
C GLY A 337 7.67 34.12 -6.11
N LYS A 338 7.47 35.28 -6.73
CA LYS A 338 7.43 36.56 -6.01
C LYS A 338 6.21 36.65 -5.08
N GLU A 339 5.09 36.06 -5.49
CA GLU A 339 3.91 35.90 -4.67
C GLU A 339 3.98 34.56 -3.94
N PRO A 340 3.90 34.52 -2.61
CA PRO A 340 3.88 33.26 -1.86
C PRO A 340 2.61 32.46 -2.17
N PRO A 341 2.73 31.15 -2.43
CA PRO A 341 1.55 30.29 -2.50
C PRO A 341 0.87 30.24 -1.12
N THR A 342 -0.46 30.07 -1.10
CA THR A 342 -1.17 29.85 0.17
C THR A 342 -0.68 28.55 0.79
N LEU A 343 -0.37 28.58 2.09
CA LEU A 343 0.01 27.41 2.88
C LEU A 343 -1.15 27.00 3.80
N SER A 344 -1.46 25.69 3.89
CA SER A 344 -2.35 25.21 4.93
C SER A 344 -1.74 25.51 6.31
N LYS A 345 -2.57 26.02 7.23
CA LYS A 345 -2.13 26.29 8.62
C LYS A 345 -1.74 25.03 9.37
N GLU A 346 -2.35 23.89 9.00
CA GLU A 346 -2.01 22.59 9.57
C GLU A 346 -0.90 21.92 8.76
N GLN A 347 0.25 21.78 9.41
CA GLN A 347 1.39 21.03 8.89
C GLN A 347 1.62 19.81 9.77
N ASN A 348 1.56 18.62 9.19
CA ASN A 348 1.73 17.36 9.90
C ASN A 348 2.96 16.62 9.37
N ASN A 349 3.74 16.08 10.27
CA ASN A 349 4.82 15.15 9.95
C ASN A 349 4.77 13.98 10.93
N SER A 350 4.52 12.77 10.42
CA SER A 350 4.38 11.56 11.24
C SER A 350 5.67 11.21 11.99
N GLU A 351 6.83 11.45 11.38
CA GLU A 351 8.13 11.19 12.02
C GLU A 351 8.41 12.13 13.19
N VAL A 352 8.06 13.42 13.04
CA VAL A 352 8.17 14.41 14.12
C VAL A 352 7.30 14.02 15.30
N SER A 353 6.11 13.50 15.04
CA SER A 353 5.19 13.04 16.09
C SER A 353 5.72 11.83 16.86
N LEU A 354 6.53 10.98 16.20
CA LEU A 354 7.07 9.74 16.78
C LEU A 354 8.38 9.96 17.56
N ARG A 355 9.22 10.93 17.12
CA ARG A 355 10.59 11.10 17.62
C ARG A 355 10.80 12.29 18.56
N ASP A 356 9.77 13.09 18.81
CA ASP A 356 9.86 14.34 19.59
C ASP A 356 10.85 15.41 19.05
N ASP A 357 11.28 15.28 17.80
CA ASP A 357 12.25 16.16 17.16
C ASP A 357 11.61 17.48 16.70
N ILE A 358 12.39 18.56 16.70
CA ILE A 358 12.05 19.83 16.06
C ILE A 358 12.64 19.83 14.66
N ILE A 359 11.83 20.14 13.65
CA ILE A 359 12.27 20.34 12.28
C ILE A 359 12.38 21.83 12.00
N ASN A 360 13.58 22.30 11.68
CA ASN A 360 13.84 23.65 11.23
C ASN A 360 14.01 23.65 9.72
N ILE A 361 13.05 24.24 9.00
CA ILE A 361 12.99 24.27 7.54
C ILE A 361 13.49 25.63 7.07
N THR A 362 14.58 25.65 6.31
CA THR A 362 15.04 26.88 5.68
C THR A 362 14.30 27.09 4.35
N VAL A 363 13.66 28.25 4.21
CA VAL A 363 12.89 28.63 3.02
C VAL A 363 13.60 29.78 2.31
N TYR A 364 14.18 29.49 1.15
CA TYR A 364 14.74 30.53 0.30
C TYR A 364 13.65 31.14 -0.57
N VAL A 365 13.57 32.46 -0.59
CA VAL A 365 12.56 33.24 -1.31
C VAL A 365 13.20 34.31 -2.17
N PRO A 366 12.56 34.81 -3.25
CA PRO A 366 13.11 35.86 -4.08
C PRO A 366 13.36 37.16 -3.29
N LYS A 367 14.39 37.89 -3.69
CA LYS A 367 14.76 39.18 -3.08
C LYS A 367 13.56 40.12 -3.00
N GLY A 368 13.37 40.77 -1.84
CA GLY A 368 12.26 41.68 -1.54
C GLY A 368 10.92 40.96 -1.28
N CYS A 369 10.90 39.64 -1.10
CA CYS A 369 9.66 38.88 -0.89
C CYS A 369 9.54 38.27 0.51
N LYS A 370 10.56 38.38 1.37
CA LYS A 370 10.62 37.74 2.68
C LYS A 370 9.38 38.05 3.54
N ASP A 371 9.05 39.32 3.70
CA ASP A 371 7.93 39.75 4.55
C ASP A 371 6.58 39.16 4.06
N ALA A 372 6.40 39.05 2.74
CA ALA A 372 5.20 38.47 2.15
C ALA A 372 5.09 36.98 2.48
N TYR A 373 6.22 36.23 2.43
CA TYR A 373 6.26 34.81 2.78
C TYR A 373 6.06 34.61 4.29
N GLU A 374 6.73 35.35 5.15
CA GLU A 374 6.54 35.30 6.60
C GLU A 374 5.09 35.55 7.02
N LYS A 375 4.44 36.53 6.37
CA LYS A 375 3.03 36.84 6.62
C LYS A 375 2.07 35.73 6.14
N THR A 376 2.41 35.05 5.05
CA THR A 376 1.53 34.06 4.40
C THR A 376 1.74 32.64 4.95
N TRP A 377 2.99 32.26 5.25
CA TRP A 377 3.34 30.91 5.71
C TRP A 377 3.33 30.79 7.23
N VAL A 378 2.17 31.07 7.83
CA VAL A 378 1.94 30.96 9.27
C VAL A 378 1.36 29.60 9.59
N ILE A 379 2.03 28.84 10.47
CA ILE A 379 1.60 27.52 10.93
C ILE A 379 0.76 27.67 12.22
N ASP A 380 -0.36 26.95 12.26
CA ASP A 380 -1.11 26.79 13.50
C ASP A 380 -0.36 25.85 14.45
N LYS A 381 0.10 26.38 15.56
CA LYS A 381 0.84 25.66 16.60
C LYS A 381 -0.05 24.91 17.58
N SER A 382 -1.35 24.82 17.36
CA SER A 382 -2.29 24.16 18.27
C SER A 382 -2.09 22.63 18.36
N ASN A 383 -1.70 21.98 17.26
CA ASN A 383 -1.46 20.54 17.23
C ASN A 383 0.01 20.16 17.53
N VAL A 384 0.23 18.92 18.00
CA VAL A 384 1.55 18.42 18.45
C VAL A 384 2.59 18.45 17.31
N SER A 385 2.22 18.03 16.11
CA SER A 385 3.15 18.01 14.98
C SER A 385 3.55 19.42 14.54
N SER A 386 2.58 20.33 14.40
CA SER A 386 2.83 21.71 13.97
C SER A 386 3.68 22.49 14.97
N LYS A 387 3.58 22.22 16.29
CA LYS A 387 4.42 22.86 17.32
C LYS A 387 5.91 22.67 17.08
N ARG A 388 6.30 21.58 16.41
CA ARG A 388 7.69 21.16 16.20
C ARG A 388 8.24 21.55 14.83
N ILE A 389 7.48 22.24 14.00
CA ILE A 389 7.91 22.67 12.67
C ILE A 389 8.14 24.19 12.70
N ASN A 390 9.35 24.62 12.32
CA ASN A 390 9.73 26.02 12.23
C ASN A 390 10.19 26.34 10.81
N PHE A 391 9.77 27.50 10.29
CA PHE A 391 10.29 28.06 9.05
C PHE A 391 11.25 29.22 9.34
N THR A 392 12.37 29.25 8.64
CA THR A 392 13.31 30.37 8.59
C THR A 392 13.42 30.86 7.17
N PHE A 393 13.09 32.10 6.89
CA PHE A 393 13.06 32.68 5.55
C PHE A 393 14.34 33.45 5.26
N ILE A 394 14.94 33.18 4.08
CA ILE A 394 16.18 33.81 3.59
C ILE A 394 15.93 34.29 2.16
N GLU A 395 16.29 35.52 1.88
CA GLU A 395 16.27 36.06 0.50
C GLU A 395 17.46 35.58 -0.31
N GLN A 396 17.23 35.30 -1.59
CA GLN A 396 18.25 34.86 -2.56
C GLN A 396 18.16 35.61 -3.87
#